data_8c8385eb40eb23e14939aa4fbc423855
#
_entry.id   8c8385eb40eb23e14939aa4fbc423855
#
_cell.length_a   1.000
_cell.length_b   1.000
_cell.length_c   1.000
_cell.angle_alpha   90.00
_cell.angle_beta   90.00
_cell.angle_gamma   90.00
#
_symmetry.space_group_name_H-M   'P 1'
#
loop_
_entity.id
_entity.type
_entity.pdbx_description
1 polymer ?
#
loop_
_entity_poly.entity_id
_entity_poly.type
_entity_poly.pdbx_seq_one_letter_code
_entity_poly.pdbx_strand_id
1 'polypeptide(L)'
;MPSYSSFMCPNCESHFRVIWPEPMPNYTDPCSKIKMKCPDCGEVTELYAYLIDRILQAPEPGIPSVAVLSISPRDPNPDPDARSHYWQKVWACREARHRVTYPCVTPIPESR
;
A
#
# COMPACT_ATOMS: atom_id res chain seq x y z
N MET A 1 -0.60 -25.10 -0.20
CA MET A 1 0.05 -24.07 0.62
C MET A 1 -0.91 -22.94 0.92
N PRO A 2 -0.89 -22.41 2.13
CA PRO A 2 -1.73 -21.28 2.41
C PRO A 2 -1.30 -20.07 1.58
N SER A 3 -2.25 -19.26 1.21
CA SER A 3 -1.93 -18.02 0.49
C SER A 3 -1.94 -16.87 1.47
N TYR A 4 -1.05 -15.94 1.21
CA TYR A 4 -0.93 -14.73 2.00
C TYR A 4 -1.16 -13.53 1.10
N SER A 5 -1.65 -12.46 1.66
CA SER A 5 -1.76 -11.20 0.95
C SER A 5 -0.72 -10.25 1.53
N SER A 6 -0.08 -9.49 0.68
CA SER A 6 0.89 -8.52 1.12
C SER A 6 0.65 -7.18 0.47
N PHE A 7 1.14 -6.14 1.10
CA PHE A 7 0.95 -4.78 0.64
C PHE A 7 2.19 -3.96 0.96
N MET A 8 2.58 -3.11 0.02
CA MET A 8 3.66 -2.15 0.24
C MET A 8 3.07 -0.77 0.44
N CYS A 9 3.41 -0.14 1.57
CA CYS A 9 2.94 1.22 1.84
C CYS A 9 3.55 2.19 0.82
N PRO A 10 2.74 2.97 0.11
CA PRO A 10 3.30 3.90 -0.88
C PRO A 10 4.07 5.04 -0.25
N ASN A 11 3.81 5.34 1.02
CA ASN A 11 4.46 6.46 1.69
C ASN A 11 5.89 6.13 2.15
N CYS A 12 6.11 4.95 2.73
CA CYS A 12 7.42 4.58 3.26
C CYS A 12 7.99 3.32 2.65
N GLU A 13 7.24 2.63 1.81
CA GLU A 13 7.62 1.41 1.10
C GLU A 13 7.88 0.22 2.01
N SER A 14 7.36 0.26 3.24
CA SER A 14 7.41 -0.91 4.10
C SER A 14 6.42 -1.96 3.63
N HIS A 15 6.82 -3.22 3.71
CA HIS A 15 5.94 -4.33 3.36
C HIS A 15 5.31 -4.91 4.61
N PHE A 16 4.07 -5.35 4.49
CA PHE A 16 3.41 -6.03 5.60
C PHE A 16 2.39 -7.02 5.05
N ARG A 17 2.02 -7.96 5.92
CA ARG A 17 1.05 -8.99 5.61
C ARG A 17 -0.34 -8.46 5.94
N VAL A 18 -1.28 -8.70 5.03
CA VAL A 18 -2.66 -8.26 5.23
C VAL A 18 -3.46 -9.39 5.84
N ILE A 19 -4.12 -9.11 6.95
CA ILE A 19 -5.02 -10.07 7.62
C ILE A 19 -6.44 -9.69 7.25
N TRP A 20 -7.10 -10.58 6.52
CA TRP A 20 -8.47 -10.36 6.08
C TRP A 20 -9.44 -10.76 7.19
N PRO A 21 -10.57 -10.08 7.31
CA PRO A 21 -11.57 -10.45 8.32
C PRO A 21 -12.21 -11.80 8.01
N GLU A 22 -12.66 -12.46 9.05
CA GLU A 22 -13.39 -13.72 8.89
C GLU A 22 -14.64 -13.69 9.76
N PRO A 23 -15.81 -13.88 9.14
CA PRO A 23 -16.00 -14.11 7.71
C PRO A 23 -15.82 -12.82 6.92
N MET A 24 -15.47 -12.97 5.64
CA MET A 24 -15.41 -11.82 4.75
C MET A 24 -16.79 -11.25 4.54
N PRO A 25 -16.93 -9.92 4.45
CA PRO A 25 -18.22 -9.35 4.09
C PRO A 25 -18.71 -9.91 2.75
N ASN A 26 -20.00 -10.22 2.67
CA ASN A 26 -20.52 -10.83 1.44
C ASN A 26 -20.63 -9.87 0.27
N TYR A 27 -20.41 -8.58 0.51
CA TYR A 27 -20.37 -7.60 -0.58
C TYR A 27 -18.96 -7.40 -1.14
N THR A 28 -17.96 -8.11 -0.62
CA THR A 28 -16.58 -7.95 -1.05
C THR A 28 -16.39 -8.40 -2.49
N ASP A 29 -15.66 -7.63 -3.25
CA ASP A 29 -15.48 -7.79 -4.69
C ASP A 29 -14.08 -7.33 -5.03
N PRO A 30 -13.47 -7.76 -6.14
CA PRO A 30 -12.15 -7.24 -6.51
C PRO A 30 -12.11 -5.72 -6.64
N CYS A 31 -13.24 -5.08 -6.96
CA CYS A 31 -13.32 -3.63 -7.04
C CYS A 31 -13.80 -2.99 -5.72
N SER A 32 -13.81 -3.75 -4.63
CA SER A 32 -14.02 -3.17 -3.31
C SER A 32 -12.76 -2.46 -2.86
N LYS A 33 -12.93 -1.34 -2.17
CA LYS A 33 -11.79 -0.59 -1.64
C LYS A 33 -11.46 -1.08 -0.24
N ILE A 34 -10.19 -1.37 -0.04
CA ILE A 34 -9.68 -1.90 1.23
C ILE A 34 -8.82 -0.83 1.87
N LYS A 35 -9.08 -0.53 3.13
CA LYS A 35 -8.32 0.46 3.88
C LYS A 35 -7.39 -0.23 4.87
N MET A 36 -6.14 0.20 4.89
CA MET A 36 -5.13 -0.39 5.77
C MET A 36 -4.22 0.71 6.30
N LYS A 37 -3.70 0.51 7.49
CA LYS A 37 -2.79 1.47 8.11
C LYS A 37 -1.40 0.86 8.18
N CYS A 38 -0.41 1.59 7.67
CA CYS A 38 0.97 1.13 7.71
C CYS A 38 1.46 1.05 9.16
N PRO A 39 2.04 -0.07 9.58
CA PRO A 39 2.55 -0.18 10.95
C PRO A 39 3.80 0.66 11.21
N ASP A 40 4.52 1.05 10.16
CA ASP A 40 5.74 1.82 10.32
C ASP A 40 5.53 3.32 10.34
N CYS A 41 4.78 3.84 9.38
CA CYS A 41 4.61 5.29 9.27
C CYS A 41 3.22 5.78 9.68
N GLY A 42 2.27 4.88 9.86
CA GLY A 42 0.92 5.25 10.28
C GLY A 42 0.02 5.79 9.17
N GLU A 43 0.52 5.80 7.94
CA GLU A 43 -0.28 6.28 6.81
C GLU A 43 -1.41 5.30 6.51
N VAL A 44 -2.62 5.82 6.29
CA VAL A 44 -3.76 5.01 5.90
C VAL A 44 -3.85 5.03 4.38
N THR A 45 -3.90 3.86 3.78
CA THR A 45 -3.98 3.72 2.33
C THR A 45 -5.23 2.95 1.97
N GLU A 46 -5.89 3.39 0.91
CA GLU A 46 -7.08 2.74 0.39
C GLU A 46 -6.79 2.27 -1.03
N LEU A 47 -6.98 0.98 -1.29
CA LEU A 47 -6.75 0.39 -2.60
C LEU A 47 -7.84 -0.59 -2.93
N TYR A 48 -8.05 -0.83 -4.21
CA TYR A 48 -8.93 -1.92 -4.64
C TYR A 48 -8.33 -3.26 -4.23
N ALA A 49 -9.18 -4.19 -3.87
CA ALA A 49 -8.74 -5.51 -3.41
C ALA A 49 -7.85 -6.21 -4.43
N TYR A 50 -8.12 -6.03 -5.72
CA TYR A 50 -7.33 -6.71 -6.74
C TYR A 50 -5.90 -6.18 -6.85
N LEU A 51 -5.60 -5.05 -6.24
CA LEU A 51 -4.24 -4.50 -6.25
C LEU A 51 -3.38 -5.01 -5.10
N ILE A 52 -3.98 -5.73 -4.15
CA ILE A 52 -3.23 -6.30 -3.05
C ILE A 52 -2.66 -7.63 -3.49
N ASP A 53 -1.34 -7.73 -3.48
CA ASP A 53 -0.66 -8.92 -3.98
C ASP A 53 -0.98 -10.15 -3.15
N ARG A 54 -1.11 -11.28 -3.82
CA ARG A 54 -1.31 -12.56 -3.17
C ARG A 54 -0.04 -13.38 -3.29
N ILE A 55 0.46 -13.82 -2.16
CA ILE A 55 1.67 -14.60 -2.10
C ILE A 55 1.30 -16.03 -1.75
N LEU A 56 1.82 -16.98 -2.52
CA LEU A 56 1.51 -18.39 -2.31
C LEU A 56 2.50 -19.07 -1.36
N GLN A 57 3.57 -18.38 -1.02
CA GLN A 57 4.57 -18.90 -0.11
C GLN A 57 4.54 -18.10 1.19
N ALA A 58 5.03 -18.72 2.25
CA ALA A 58 5.10 -18.02 3.53
C ALA A 58 5.95 -16.75 3.38
N PRO A 59 5.51 -15.63 3.95
CA PRO A 59 6.32 -14.42 3.89
C PRO A 59 7.59 -14.55 4.72
N GLU A 60 8.53 -13.65 4.47
CA GLU A 60 9.77 -13.65 5.21
C GLU A 60 9.50 -13.40 6.69
N PRO A 61 10.32 -13.99 7.58
CA PRO A 61 10.18 -13.70 9.01
C PRO A 61 10.39 -12.20 9.27
N GLY A 62 9.66 -11.70 10.25
CA GLY A 62 9.79 -10.31 10.65
C GLY A 62 8.89 -9.34 9.92
N ILE A 63 8.16 -9.79 8.91
CA ILE A 63 7.20 -8.93 8.23
C ILE A 63 5.98 -8.75 9.14
N PRO A 64 5.64 -7.51 9.50
CA PRO A 64 4.49 -7.29 10.39
C PRO A 64 3.18 -7.61 9.69
N SER A 65 2.16 -7.87 10.50
CA SER A 65 0.81 -8.15 10.00
C SER A 65 -0.12 -7.02 10.44
N VAL A 66 -1.03 -6.63 9.56
CA VAL A 66 -2.02 -5.61 9.90
C VAL A 66 -3.40 -6.10 9.48
N ALA A 67 -4.38 -5.75 10.27
CA ALA A 67 -5.76 -6.06 9.94
C ALA A 67 -6.32 -4.98 9.02
N VAL A 68 -7.24 -5.39 8.16
CA VAL A 68 -7.96 -4.45 7.31
C VAL A 68 -8.84 -3.56 8.18
N LEU A 69 -8.76 -2.24 7.98
CA LEU A 69 -9.56 -1.31 8.74
C LEU A 69 -11.01 -1.28 8.26
N SER A 70 -11.22 -1.33 6.96
CA SER A 70 -12.56 -1.34 6.39
C SER A 70 -12.53 -1.91 4.99
N ILE A 71 -13.68 -2.45 4.58
CA ILE A 71 -13.89 -2.95 3.22
C ILE A 71 -15.18 -2.33 2.73
N SER A 72 -15.11 -1.60 1.62
CA SER A 72 -16.31 -0.99 1.05
C SER A 72 -17.00 -1.98 0.11
N PRO A 73 -18.27 -1.76 -0.20
CA PRO A 73 -18.89 -2.50 -1.30
C PRO A 73 -18.19 -2.18 -2.62
N ARG A 74 -18.51 -2.97 -3.64
CA ARG A 74 -17.93 -2.76 -4.95
C ARG A 74 -18.14 -1.32 -5.42
N ASP A 75 -17.07 -0.71 -5.92
CA ASP A 75 -17.13 0.64 -6.47
C ASP A 75 -17.92 0.59 -7.78
N PRO A 76 -19.02 1.36 -7.92
CA PRO A 76 -19.77 1.35 -9.17
C PRO A 76 -19.01 1.94 -10.36
N ASN A 77 -18.01 2.79 -10.07
CA ASN A 77 -17.19 3.40 -11.12
C ASN A 77 -15.72 3.20 -10.81
N PRO A 78 -15.21 1.95 -10.91
CA PRO A 78 -13.83 1.70 -10.53
C PRO A 78 -12.87 2.47 -11.43
N ASP A 79 -11.78 2.93 -10.81
CA ASP A 79 -10.75 3.66 -11.52
C ASP A 79 -9.94 2.69 -12.39
N PRO A 80 -9.98 2.83 -13.73
CA PRO A 80 -9.23 1.92 -14.59
C PRO A 80 -7.72 2.10 -14.47
N ASP A 81 -7.26 3.26 -13.96
CA ASP A 81 -5.85 3.54 -13.81
C ASP A 81 -5.38 3.46 -12.36
N ALA A 82 -6.10 2.71 -11.52
CA ALA A 82 -5.80 2.65 -10.10
C ALA A 82 -4.36 2.19 -9.82
N ARG A 83 -3.88 1.21 -10.59
CA ARG A 83 -2.50 0.72 -10.42
C ARG A 83 -1.49 1.82 -10.74
N SER A 84 -1.71 2.56 -11.81
CA SER A 84 -0.84 3.68 -12.16
C SER A 84 -0.86 4.76 -11.09
N HIS A 85 -2.03 5.07 -10.56
CA HIS A 85 -2.16 6.08 -9.52
C HIS A 85 -1.42 5.67 -8.24
N TYR A 86 -1.48 4.38 -7.91
CA TYR A 86 -0.73 3.86 -6.77
C TYR A 86 0.77 4.07 -6.96
N TRP A 87 1.30 3.71 -8.13
CA TRP A 87 2.73 3.86 -8.39
C TRP A 87 3.15 5.32 -8.51
N GLN A 88 2.29 6.17 -9.04
CA GLN A 88 2.56 7.61 -9.04
C GLN A 88 2.72 8.14 -7.62
N LYS A 89 1.88 7.66 -6.70
CA LYS A 89 2.01 8.06 -5.30
C LYS A 89 3.31 7.54 -4.70
N VAL A 90 3.70 6.30 -5.02
CA VAL A 90 4.97 5.75 -4.55
C VAL A 90 6.14 6.64 -5.00
N TRP A 91 6.16 7.01 -6.28
CA TRP A 91 7.23 7.83 -6.81
C TRP A 91 7.24 9.22 -6.20
N ALA A 92 6.06 9.83 -6.00
CA ALA A 92 5.99 11.16 -5.39
C ALA A 92 6.49 11.13 -3.96
N CYS A 93 6.11 10.10 -3.19
CA CYS A 93 6.58 9.97 -1.81
C CYS A 93 8.07 9.68 -1.75
N ARG A 94 8.57 8.90 -2.70
CA ARG A 94 10.00 8.60 -2.77
C ARG A 94 10.80 9.86 -3.02
N GLU A 95 10.34 10.70 -3.94
CA GLU A 95 10.97 11.99 -4.18
C GLU A 95 10.96 12.89 -2.96
N ALA A 96 9.83 12.92 -2.27
CA ALA A 96 9.72 13.75 -1.06
C ALA A 96 10.70 13.28 0.02
N ARG A 97 10.82 11.97 0.21
CA ARG A 97 11.77 11.41 1.18
C ARG A 97 13.20 11.76 0.80
N HIS A 98 13.50 11.69 -0.49
CA HIS A 98 14.84 11.99 -0.96
C HIS A 98 15.20 13.44 -0.66
N ARG A 99 14.28 14.34 -0.91
CA ARG A 99 14.52 15.75 -0.62
C ARG A 99 14.72 16.02 0.87
N VAL A 100 13.93 15.33 1.70
CA VAL A 100 14.08 15.47 3.14
C VAL A 100 15.41 14.89 3.63
N THR A 101 15.80 13.76 3.05
CA THR A 101 17.02 13.09 3.47
C THR A 101 18.28 13.86 3.07
N TYR A 102 18.24 14.57 1.95
CA TYR A 102 19.41 15.26 1.43
C TYR A 102 19.14 16.76 1.22
N PRO A 103 18.70 17.46 2.26
CA PRO A 103 18.33 18.86 2.05
C PRO A 103 19.51 19.75 1.76
N CYS A 104 20.68 19.40 2.24
CA CYS A 104 21.86 20.23 2.09
C CYS A 104 22.67 19.95 0.87
N VAL A 105 22.32 18.91 0.17
CA VAL A 105 23.04 18.51 -1.00
C VAL A 105 22.74 19.43 -2.15
N THR A 106 21.71 20.07 -1.99
CA THR A 106 21.28 20.82 -3.04
C THR A 106 22.03 21.97 -3.29
N PRO A 107 22.29 22.30 -3.67
CA PRO A 107 22.60 23.29 -4.16
C PRO A 107 23.57 23.28 -4.93
N ILE A 108 23.46 22.95 -4.91
CA ILE A 108 24.16 23.09 -5.41
C ILE A 108 24.35 23.74 -6.25
N PRO A 109 24.43 24.09 -6.23
CA PRO A 109 24.57 24.78 -6.83
C PRO A 109 25.00 25.05 -7.60
N GLU A 110 24.82 25.05 -7.33
CA GLU A 110 24.99 25.43 -7.83
C GLU A 110 25.57 25.93 -8.33
N SER A 111 25.82 25.94 -8.07
CA SER A 111 26.23 26.49 -8.29
C SER A 111 26.78 26.98 -8.75
N ARG A 112 27.07 27.14 -8.68
CA ARG A 112 27.41 27.76 -8.99
C ARG A 112 27.87 28.20 -9.62
#